data_50198fa2fe2d20544c93a1c94e96cd76
#
_entry.id   50198fa2fe2d20544c93a1c94e96cd76
#
_cell.length_a   1.000
_cell.length_b   1.000
_cell.length_c   1.000
_cell.angle_alpha   90.00
_cell.angle_beta   90.00
_cell.angle_gamma   90.00
#
_symmetry.space_group_name_H-M   'P 1'
#
loop_
_entity.id
_entity.type
_entity.pdbx_description
1 polymer ?
#
loop_
_entity_poly.entity_id
_entity_poly.type
_entity_poly.pdbx_seq_one_letter_code
_entity_poly.pdbx_strand_id
1 'polypeptide(L)'
;VDRIIELEPMKRAVGIKNITMNEMQFLGHFPGDPIMPGVLMIEAMAQVGGVALLYPEENRGKIAVFGKIDNVRFRKQIIPGDQVITEAIITKIRGNMGVCECKGRVDGKVACECECTFAIMDAKK
;
A
#
# COMPACT_ATOMS: atom_id res chain seq x y z
N VAL A 1 -4.14 -2.48 5.08
CA VAL A 1 -4.30 -3.79 4.43
C VAL A 1 -5.13 -4.70 5.33
N ASP A 2 -6.06 -5.45 4.73
CA ASP A 2 -6.93 -6.35 5.49
C ASP A 2 -6.33 -7.75 5.62
N ARG A 3 -5.63 -8.19 4.60
CA ARG A 3 -5.03 -9.52 4.60
C ARG A 3 -3.88 -9.57 3.59
N ILE A 4 -2.79 -10.22 3.99
CA ILE A 4 -1.71 -10.58 3.07
C ILE A 4 -1.99 -12.00 2.57
N ILE A 5 -2.01 -12.20 1.26
CA ILE A 5 -2.34 -13.48 0.65
C ILE A 5 -1.13 -14.17 0.02
N GLU A 6 -0.06 -13.42 -0.30
CA GLU A 6 1.21 -13.97 -0.74
C GLU A 6 2.33 -13.14 -0.13
N LEU A 7 3.40 -13.79 0.27
CA LEU A 7 4.55 -13.11 0.88
C LEU A 7 5.84 -13.84 0.57
N GLU A 8 6.77 -13.10 -0.02
CA GLU A 8 8.18 -13.50 -0.15
C GLU A 8 8.99 -12.41 0.57
N PRO A 9 9.46 -12.67 1.79
CA PRO A 9 10.14 -11.65 2.59
C PRO A 9 11.26 -10.96 1.83
N MET A 10 11.33 -9.64 1.90
CA MET A 10 12.29 -8.77 1.22
C MET A 10 12.18 -8.77 -0.31
N LYS A 11 11.18 -9.44 -0.87
CA LYS A 11 10.99 -9.52 -2.33
C LYS A 11 9.65 -8.98 -2.80
N ARG A 12 8.56 -9.55 -2.29
CA ARG A 12 7.21 -9.12 -2.70
C ARG A 12 6.16 -9.54 -1.69
N ALA A 13 5.05 -8.85 -1.75
CA ALA A 13 3.85 -9.24 -1.03
C ALA A 13 2.63 -8.91 -1.88
N VAL A 14 1.56 -9.67 -1.68
CA VAL A 14 0.26 -9.38 -2.27
C VAL A 14 -0.74 -9.27 -1.13
N GLY A 15 -1.50 -8.19 -1.12
CA GLY A 15 -2.45 -7.90 -0.05
C GLY A 15 -3.80 -7.46 -0.57
N ILE A 16 -4.80 -7.63 0.28
CA ILE A 16 -6.18 -7.24 -0.01
C ILE A 16 -6.55 -6.04 0.85
N LYS A 17 -7.19 -5.05 0.24
CA LYS A 17 -7.92 -3.99 0.93
C LYS A 17 -9.35 -4.00 0.42
N ASN A 18 -10.29 -4.28 1.30
CA ASN A 18 -11.71 -4.18 0.98
C ASN A 18 -12.16 -2.74 1.21
N ILE A 19 -12.85 -2.19 0.23
CA ILE A 19 -13.37 -0.83 0.33
C ILE A 19 -14.82 -0.94 0.76
N THR A 20 -15.12 -0.45 1.95
CA THR A 20 -16.44 -0.58 2.56
C THR A 20 -17.05 0.79 2.85
N MET A 21 -18.38 0.89 2.73
CA MET A 21 -19.08 2.17 2.89
C MET A 21 -18.99 2.74 4.31
N ASN A 22 -18.71 1.91 5.29
CA ASN A 22 -18.63 2.34 6.68
C ASN A 22 -17.25 2.89 7.11
N GLU A 23 -16.37 3.15 6.15
CA GLU A 23 -15.09 3.80 6.44
C GLU A 23 -15.28 5.30 6.52
N MET A 24 -14.59 5.94 7.47
CA MET A 24 -14.83 7.34 7.81
C MET A 24 -14.55 8.34 6.70
N GLN A 25 -13.60 8.05 5.81
CA GLN A 25 -13.27 8.96 4.73
C GLN A 25 -14.43 9.22 3.77
N PHE A 26 -15.41 8.32 3.71
CA PHE A 26 -16.55 8.48 2.80
C PHE A 26 -17.60 9.45 3.32
N LEU A 27 -17.49 9.92 4.57
CA LEU A 27 -18.38 10.93 5.09
C LEU A 27 -18.28 12.26 4.33
N GLY A 28 -17.10 12.58 3.82
CA GLY A 28 -16.86 13.84 3.14
C GLY A 28 -16.23 13.74 1.76
N HIS A 29 -15.89 12.57 1.32
CA HIS A 29 -15.16 12.40 0.05
C HIS A 29 -15.90 11.42 -0.88
N PHE A 30 -16.92 11.87 -1.57
CA PHE A 30 -17.55 13.20 -1.57
C PHE A 30 -19.00 13.06 -1.17
N PRO A 31 -19.68 14.13 -0.69
CA PRO A 31 -21.08 14.00 -0.30
C PRO A 31 -21.94 13.45 -1.43
N GLY A 32 -22.62 12.30 -1.17
CA GLY A 32 -23.47 11.65 -2.16
C GLY A 32 -22.71 10.88 -3.26
N ASP A 33 -21.37 10.92 -3.26
CA ASP A 33 -20.55 10.27 -4.29
C ASP A 33 -19.26 9.73 -3.63
N PRO A 34 -19.33 8.59 -2.93
CA PRO A 34 -18.19 8.09 -2.20
C PRO A 34 -17.12 7.53 -3.14
N ILE A 35 -15.93 8.14 -3.07
CA ILE A 35 -14.76 7.74 -3.84
C ILE A 35 -13.59 7.58 -2.87
N MET A 36 -12.84 6.50 -2.99
CA MET A 36 -11.65 6.28 -2.16
C MET A 36 -10.62 7.36 -2.46
N PRO A 37 -10.20 8.15 -1.44
CA PRO A 37 -9.15 9.14 -1.66
C PRO A 37 -7.88 8.49 -2.20
N GLY A 38 -7.34 9.06 -3.28
CA GLY A 38 -6.15 8.49 -3.93
C GLY A 38 -4.97 8.37 -2.99
N VAL A 39 -4.75 9.37 -2.13
CA VAL A 39 -3.63 9.33 -1.17
C VAL A 39 -3.78 8.22 -0.13
N LEU A 40 -5.01 7.88 0.26
CA LEU A 40 -5.26 6.75 1.16
C LEU A 40 -5.06 5.43 0.42
N MET A 41 -5.28 5.40 -0.88
CA MET A 41 -4.99 4.21 -1.68
C MET A 41 -3.49 3.96 -1.77
N ILE A 42 -2.69 5.02 -1.93
CA ILE A 42 -1.23 4.91 -1.88
C ILE A 42 -0.80 4.36 -0.53
N GLU A 43 -1.38 4.86 0.57
CA GLU A 43 -1.07 4.36 1.91
C GLU A 43 -1.41 2.88 2.05
N ALA A 44 -2.56 2.45 1.57
CA ALA A 44 -2.98 1.05 1.64
C ALA A 44 -2.02 0.14 0.85
N MET A 45 -1.60 0.57 -0.33
CA MET A 45 -0.62 -0.18 -1.14
C MET A 45 0.75 -0.21 -0.49
N ALA A 46 1.16 0.91 0.09
CA ALA A 46 2.45 1.02 0.78
C ALA A 46 2.55 0.07 1.97
N GLN A 47 1.44 -0.14 2.68
CA GLN A 47 1.41 -1.07 3.80
C GLN A 47 1.70 -2.51 3.36
N VAL A 48 1.28 -2.88 2.17
CA VAL A 48 1.60 -4.21 1.60
C VAL A 48 3.12 -4.34 1.40
N GLY A 49 3.74 -3.33 0.81
CA GLY A 49 5.21 -3.29 0.66
C GLY A 49 5.93 -3.27 2.00
N GLY A 50 5.37 -2.53 2.95
CA GLY A 50 5.91 -2.47 4.31
C GLY A 50 5.96 -3.84 4.98
N VAL A 51 4.94 -4.68 4.77
CA VAL A 51 4.95 -6.05 5.32
C VAL A 51 6.13 -6.83 4.77
N ALA A 52 6.39 -6.77 3.46
CA ALA A 52 7.52 -7.48 2.85
C ALA A 52 8.86 -7.04 3.44
N LEU A 53 9.01 -5.73 3.73
CA LEU A 53 10.24 -5.17 4.28
C LEU A 53 10.41 -5.46 5.78
N LEU A 54 9.32 -5.46 6.53
CA LEU A 54 9.37 -5.56 7.99
C LEU A 54 9.16 -6.98 8.52
N TYR A 55 8.80 -7.91 7.66
CA TYR A 55 8.55 -9.29 8.06
C TYR A 55 9.79 -10.03 8.59
N PRO A 56 11.00 -9.85 8.01
CA PRO A 56 12.19 -10.51 8.54
C PRO A 56 12.41 -10.18 10.02
N GLU A 57 12.91 -11.15 10.76
CA GLU A 57 13.07 -11.04 12.21
C GLU A 57 13.93 -9.84 12.62
N GLU A 58 15.00 -9.56 11.87
CA GLU A 58 15.88 -8.42 12.14
C GLU A 58 15.17 -7.06 12.03
N ASN A 59 14.04 -7.00 11.35
CA ASN A 59 13.28 -5.78 11.18
C ASN A 59 12.06 -5.68 12.10
N ARG A 60 11.83 -6.69 12.93
CA ARG A 60 10.69 -6.69 13.83
C ARG A 60 10.81 -5.59 14.87
N GLY A 61 9.70 -4.91 15.13
CA GLY A 61 9.66 -3.76 16.02
C GLY A 61 10.09 -2.47 15.36
N LYS A 62 10.49 -2.50 14.10
CA LYS A 62 10.82 -1.30 13.32
C LYS A 62 9.60 -0.78 12.59
N ILE A 63 9.71 0.44 12.10
CA ILE A 63 8.69 1.06 11.26
C ILE A 63 9.29 1.45 9.92
N ALA A 64 8.44 1.50 8.90
CA ALA A 64 8.81 2.01 7.59
C ALA A 64 8.09 3.34 7.39
N VAL A 65 8.84 4.39 7.13
CA VAL A 65 8.28 5.72 6.87
C VAL A 65 8.56 6.12 5.43
N PHE A 66 7.66 6.89 4.84
CA PHE A 66 7.86 7.38 3.49
C PHE A 66 9.07 8.32 3.42
N GLY A 67 9.97 8.04 2.48
CA GLY A 67 11.01 8.97 2.06
C GLY A 67 10.56 9.75 0.84
N LYS A 68 9.94 9.07 -0.12
CA LYS A 68 9.32 9.73 -1.28
C LYS A 68 8.36 8.77 -1.99
N ILE A 69 7.53 9.36 -2.84
CA ILE A 69 6.55 8.64 -3.65
C ILE A 69 6.70 9.16 -5.08
N ASP A 70 6.91 8.24 -6.02
CA ASP A 70 7.13 8.55 -7.42
C ASP A 70 6.15 7.81 -8.32
N ASN A 71 6.02 8.28 -9.55
CA ASN A 71 5.30 7.60 -10.63
C ASN A 71 3.88 7.19 -10.24
N VAL A 72 3.20 8.08 -9.56
CA VAL A 72 1.82 7.85 -9.11
C VAL A 72 0.86 8.00 -10.28
N ARG A 73 -0.01 7.01 -10.47
CA ARG A 73 -1.07 7.08 -11.46
C ARG A 73 -2.35 6.52 -10.88
N PHE A 74 -3.42 7.30 -11.00
CA PHE A 74 -4.78 6.90 -10.64
C PHE A 74 -5.53 6.63 -11.94
N ARG A 75 -5.68 5.36 -12.30
CA ARG A 75 -6.24 4.96 -13.59
C ARG A 75 -7.74 4.73 -13.54
N LYS A 76 -8.27 4.46 -12.35
CA LYS A 76 -9.68 4.18 -12.16
C LYS A 76 -10.09 4.63 -10.76
N GLN A 77 -11.28 5.19 -10.64
CA GLN A 77 -11.85 5.48 -9.32
C GLN A 77 -12.15 4.19 -8.58
N ILE A 78 -11.88 4.19 -7.30
CA ILE A 78 -12.15 3.06 -6.40
C ILE A 78 -13.29 3.50 -5.49
N ILE A 79 -14.32 2.68 -5.41
CA ILE A 79 -15.55 2.99 -4.71
C ILE A 79 -15.89 1.89 -3.70
N PRO A 80 -16.76 2.18 -2.70
CA PRO A 80 -17.23 1.13 -1.79
C PRO A 80 -17.83 -0.05 -2.55
N GLY A 81 -17.47 -1.26 -2.13
CA GLY A 81 -17.80 -2.51 -2.80
C GLY A 81 -16.64 -3.07 -3.62
N ASP A 82 -15.65 -2.25 -3.95
CA ASP A 82 -14.46 -2.74 -4.64
C ASP A 82 -13.54 -3.47 -3.67
N GLN A 83 -12.86 -4.48 -4.17
CA GLN A 83 -11.75 -5.13 -3.47
C GLN A 83 -10.48 -4.83 -4.25
N VAL A 84 -9.51 -4.21 -3.58
CA VAL A 84 -8.23 -3.89 -4.20
C VAL A 84 -7.22 -4.94 -3.82
N ILE A 85 -6.62 -5.57 -4.82
CA ILE A 85 -5.53 -6.52 -4.65
C ILE A 85 -4.26 -5.82 -5.07
N THR A 86 -3.38 -5.58 -4.10
CA THR A 86 -2.11 -4.89 -4.33
C THR A 86 -0.98 -5.89 -4.39
N GLU A 87 -0.20 -5.83 -5.46
CA GLU A 87 1.11 -6.46 -5.52
C GLU A 87 2.16 -5.39 -5.28
N ALA A 88 3.02 -5.63 -4.30
CA ALA A 88 4.15 -4.76 -3.98
C ALA A 88 5.43 -5.55 -4.19
N ILE A 89 6.29 -5.05 -5.07
CA ILE A 89 7.56 -5.70 -5.42
C ILE A 89 8.71 -4.82 -4.93
N ILE A 90 9.58 -5.39 -4.10
CA ILE A 90 10.77 -4.67 -3.63
C ILE A 90 11.79 -4.70 -4.77
N THR A 91 12.08 -3.53 -5.32
CA THR A 91 12.96 -3.39 -6.47
C THR A 91 14.38 -3.03 -6.10
N LYS A 92 14.59 -2.44 -4.91
CA LYS A 92 15.91 -1.98 -4.49
C LYS A 92 15.97 -1.90 -2.98
N ILE A 93 17.11 -2.30 -2.42
CA ILE A 93 17.42 -2.11 -0.99
C ILE A 93 18.81 -1.53 -0.92
N ARG A 94 18.97 -0.45 -0.15
CA ARG A 94 20.25 0.20 0.11
C ARG A 94 20.29 0.65 1.56
N GLY A 95 21.06 -0.03 2.39
CA GLY A 95 21.12 0.25 3.82
C GLY A 95 19.75 0.09 4.47
N ASN A 96 19.24 1.14 5.08
CA ASN A 96 17.91 1.16 5.70
C ASN A 96 16.82 1.66 4.75
N MET A 97 17.14 1.84 3.46
CA MET A 97 16.17 2.32 2.47
C MET A 97 15.68 1.17 1.61
N GLY A 98 14.39 1.14 1.32
CA GLY A 98 13.80 0.18 0.42
C GLY A 98 12.90 0.87 -0.59
N VAL A 99 12.94 0.42 -1.85
CA VAL A 99 12.08 0.91 -2.92
C VAL A 99 11.12 -0.21 -3.32
N CYS A 100 9.86 0.16 -3.48
CA CYS A 100 8.78 -0.78 -3.73
C CYS A 100 7.90 -0.27 -4.87
N GLU A 101 7.69 -1.08 -5.89
CA GLU A 101 6.69 -0.81 -6.93
C GLU A 101 5.37 -1.46 -6.53
N CYS A 102 4.31 -0.65 -6.50
CA CYS A 102 2.99 -1.10 -6.11
C CYS A 102 2.00 -0.96 -7.24
N LYS A 103 1.20 -1.99 -7.45
CA LYS A 103 0.05 -1.95 -8.35
C LYS A 103 -1.17 -2.51 -7.63
N GLY A 104 -2.19 -1.67 -7.52
CA GLY A 104 -3.48 -2.06 -6.96
C GLY A 104 -4.49 -2.32 -8.06
N ARG A 105 -5.06 -3.53 -8.07
CA ARG A 105 -6.00 -3.96 -9.09
C ARG A 105 -7.39 -4.16 -8.52
N VAL A 106 -8.37 -3.75 -9.32
CA VAL A 106 -9.79 -4.05 -9.06
C VAL A 106 -10.30 -4.84 -10.26
N ASP A 107 -10.87 -6.01 -10.00
CA ASP A 107 -11.35 -6.91 -11.06
C ASP A 107 -10.26 -7.20 -12.11
N GLY A 108 -9.02 -7.38 -11.66
CA GLY A 108 -7.89 -7.72 -12.52
C GLY A 108 -7.26 -6.56 -13.28
N LYS A 109 -7.82 -5.34 -13.17
CA LYS A 109 -7.30 -4.16 -13.89
C LYS A 109 -6.61 -3.22 -12.90
N VAL A 110 -5.49 -2.64 -13.33
CA VAL A 110 -4.76 -1.66 -12.50
C VAL A 110 -5.63 -0.42 -12.31
N ALA A 111 -5.97 -0.14 -11.05
CA ALA A 111 -6.71 1.06 -10.67
C ALA A 111 -5.78 2.16 -10.16
N CYS A 112 -4.70 1.78 -9.48
CA CYS A 112 -3.73 2.71 -8.94
C CYS A 112 -2.35 2.06 -8.95
N GLU A 113 -1.32 2.85 -9.22
CA GLU A 113 0.06 2.38 -9.16
C GLU A 113 0.98 3.49 -8.66
N CYS A 114 2.08 3.11 -8.05
CA CYS A 114 3.09 4.04 -7.56
C CYS A 114 4.40 3.33 -7.25
N GLU A 115 5.44 4.12 -7.03
CA GLU A 115 6.71 3.66 -6.50
C GLU A 115 6.93 4.36 -5.17
N CYS A 116 7.13 3.59 -4.12
CA CYS A 116 7.35 4.12 -2.77
C CYS A 116 8.78 3.85 -2.32
N THR A 117 9.42 4.87 -1.75
CA THR A 117 10.72 4.72 -1.11
C THR A 117 10.52 4.88 0.39
N PHE A 118 10.96 3.88 1.16
CA PHE A 118 10.83 3.87 2.61
C PHE A 118 12.18 3.96 3.29
N ALA A 119 12.20 4.61 4.44
CA ALA A 119 13.28 4.46 5.40
C ALA A 119 12.80 3.54 6.53
N ILE A 120 13.57 2.50 6.82
CA ILE A 120 13.28 1.59 7.94
C ILE A 120 14.04 2.11 9.15
N MET A 121 13.32 2.33 10.24
CA MET A 121 13.90 2.91 11.44
C MET A 121 13.28 2.30 12.70
N ASP A 122 13.98 2.48 13.83
CA ASP A 122 13.47 1.98 15.09
C ASP A 122 12.24 2.78 15.52
N ALA A 123 11.25 2.07 16.04
CA ALA A 123 10.08 2.71 16.59
C ALA A 123 10.47 3.45 17.87
N LYS A 124 9.96 4.66 18.04
CA LYS A 124 10.13 5.41 19.29
C LYS A 124 9.28 4.77 20.38
N LYS A 125 9.86 4.66 21.55
CA LYS A 125 9.14 4.18 22.73
C LYS A 125 8.39 5.32 23.40
#